data_472748995e67a4a4e0cccecdcbd76234
#
_entry.id   472748995e67a4a4e0cccecdcbd76234
#
_cell.length_a   1.000
_cell.length_b   1.000
_cell.length_c   1.000
_cell.angle_alpha   90.00
_cell.angle_beta   90.00
_cell.angle_gamma   90.00
#
_symmetry.space_group_name_H-M   'P 1'
#
loop_
_entity.id
_entity.type
_entity.pdbx_description
1 polymer ?
#
loop_
_entity_poly.entity_id
_entity_poly.type
_entity_poly.pdbx_seq_one_letter_code
_entity_poly.pdbx_strand_id
1 'polypeptide(L)'
;MRVDIWSDVVCPWCYIGKARFEQALSDFTHRDEVEVVFRSFELDPDYPKDEHQTAVAMLSSKYGIPEAQALAADARVAGLAAAGGLGFDSDRPVGNTFDIHRVIHLGREKGVQLELITAVNDAYFAHARQVFDRDVITEVAAGAGLDVSAVREVLDGDAYADAVRQDELEARQLGISGVPFFVFDMTLGVSGAQPAETFTSALNQAWARRG
;
A
#
# COMPACT_ATOMS: atom_id res chain seq x y z
N MET A 1 10.08 10.55 15.49
CA MET A 1 9.01 9.51 15.63
C MET A 1 8.99 8.67 14.38
N ARG A 2 8.80 7.35 14.50
CA ARG A 2 8.67 6.49 13.33
C ARG A 2 7.25 5.94 13.23
N VAL A 3 6.72 5.90 12.02
CA VAL A 3 5.43 5.28 11.72
C VAL A 3 5.64 4.19 10.69
N ASP A 4 5.46 2.94 11.10
CA ASP A 4 5.49 1.78 10.20
C ASP A 4 4.07 1.48 9.70
N ILE A 5 3.90 1.30 8.38
CA ILE A 5 2.61 1.12 7.73
C ILE A 5 2.62 -0.19 6.94
N TRP A 6 1.98 -1.24 7.48
CA TRP A 6 1.76 -2.47 6.72
C TRP A 6 0.66 -2.23 5.68
N SER A 7 0.96 -2.54 4.45
CA SER A 7 0.13 -2.19 3.29
C SER A 7 0.32 -3.18 2.15
N ASP A 8 -0.74 -3.37 1.37
CA ASP A 8 -0.66 -4.03 0.07
C ASP A 8 -1.07 -3.07 -1.05
N VAL A 9 -0.39 -3.15 -2.18
CA VAL A 9 -0.57 -2.25 -3.32
C VAL A 9 -1.94 -2.41 -3.99
N VAL A 10 -2.57 -3.58 -3.89
CA VAL A 10 -3.92 -3.85 -4.43
C VAL A 10 -5.05 -3.50 -3.47
N CYS A 11 -4.72 -3.13 -2.23
CA CYS A 11 -5.71 -2.87 -1.19
C CYS A 11 -6.28 -1.43 -1.31
N PRO A 12 -7.54 -1.25 -1.68
CA PRO A 12 -8.10 0.09 -1.82
C PRO A 12 -8.21 0.83 -0.47
N TRP A 13 -8.33 0.09 0.63
CA TRP A 13 -8.30 0.69 1.97
C TRP A 13 -6.90 1.19 2.34
N CYS A 14 -5.83 0.54 1.83
CA CYS A 14 -4.46 1.04 1.99
C CYS A 14 -4.28 2.38 1.26
N TYR A 15 -4.80 2.48 0.04
CA TYR A 15 -4.78 3.70 -0.76
C TYR A 15 -5.49 4.87 -0.05
N ILE A 16 -6.74 4.65 0.40
CA ILE A 16 -7.52 5.65 1.14
C ILE A 16 -6.88 5.97 2.50
N GLY A 17 -6.39 4.93 3.22
CA GLY A 17 -5.76 5.09 4.53
C GLY A 17 -4.48 5.91 4.46
N LYS A 18 -3.65 5.69 3.43
CA LYS A 18 -2.46 6.49 3.16
C LYS A 18 -2.81 7.97 3.01
N ALA A 19 -3.78 8.30 2.15
CA ALA A 19 -4.17 9.70 1.92
C ALA A 19 -4.69 10.39 3.19
N ARG A 20 -5.49 9.70 3.99
CA ARG A 20 -6.00 10.23 5.26
C ARG A 20 -4.91 10.42 6.31
N PHE A 21 -3.95 9.49 6.37
CA PHE A 21 -2.78 9.62 7.22
C PHE A 21 -1.90 10.79 6.79
N GLU A 22 -1.64 10.94 5.49
CA GLU A 22 -0.85 12.05 4.94
C GLU A 22 -1.52 13.41 5.21
N GLN A 23 -2.84 13.49 5.13
CA GLN A 23 -3.57 14.68 5.52
C GLN A 23 -3.32 15.02 7.01
N ALA A 24 -3.45 14.04 7.91
CA ALA A 24 -3.20 14.25 9.34
C ALA A 24 -1.73 14.62 9.62
N LEU A 25 -0.78 14.00 8.90
CA LEU A 25 0.65 14.29 9.04
C LEU A 25 0.99 15.69 8.54
N SER A 26 0.35 16.17 7.46
CA SER A 26 0.60 17.52 6.92
C SER A 26 0.29 18.63 7.94
N ASP A 27 -0.71 18.41 8.79
CA ASP A 27 -1.16 19.34 9.82
C ASP A 27 -0.42 19.13 11.16
N PHE A 28 0.41 18.09 11.26
CA PHE A 28 1.12 17.77 12.50
C PHE A 28 2.32 18.69 12.72
N THR A 29 2.42 19.31 13.89
CA THR A 29 3.44 20.32 14.21
C THR A 29 4.88 19.80 14.05
N HIS A 30 5.09 18.51 14.33
CA HIS A 30 6.40 17.86 14.29
C HIS A 30 6.55 16.93 13.08
N ARG A 31 5.85 17.21 11.96
CA ARG A 31 5.86 16.34 10.77
C ARG A 31 7.27 16.06 10.24
N ASP A 32 8.16 17.05 10.29
CA ASP A 32 9.53 16.93 9.77
C ASP A 32 10.41 16.01 10.64
N GLU A 33 9.92 15.62 11.82
CA GLU A 33 10.56 14.67 12.74
C GLU A 33 9.91 13.28 12.69
N VAL A 34 9.00 13.04 11.72
CA VAL A 34 8.33 11.76 11.51
C VAL A 34 8.93 11.02 10.33
N GLU A 35 9.54 9.88 10.61
CA GLU A 35 9.94 8.90 9.59
C GLU A 35 8.74 7.99 9.29
N VAL A 36 8.32 7.95 8.03
CA VAL A 36 7.26 7.04 7.55
C VAL A 36 7.89 5.90 6.78
N VAL A 37 7.58 4.67 7.15
CA VAL A 37 8.12 3.46 6.51
C VAL A 37 6.97 2.53 6.13
N PHE A 38 6.85 2.24 4.84
CA PHE A 38 5.91 1.20 4.38
C PHE A 38 6.54 -0.18 4.50
N ARG A 39 5.72 -1.11 5.01
CA ARG A 39 6.03 -2.52 5.21
C ARG A 39 5.19 -3.38 4.30
N SER A 40 5.76 -4.46 3.83
CA SER A 40 5.08 -5.41 2.95
C SER A 40 4.02 -6.22 3.69
N PHE A 41 2.88 -6.39 3.05
CA PHE A 41 1.83 -7.32 3.46
C PHE A 41 1.06 -7.76 2.23
N GLU A 42 1.16 -9.03 1.85
CA GLU A 42 0.40 -9.58 0.74
C GLU A 42 -0.97 -10.07 1.25
N LEU A 43 -2.07 -9.53 0.68
CA LEU A 43 -3.44 -9.99 0.99
C LEU A 43 -3.73 -11.39 0.45
N ASP A 44 -2.97 -11.79 -0.56
CA ASP A 44 -3.05 -13.11 -1.19
C ASP A 44 -1.66 -13.54 -1.68
N PRO A 45 -0.79 -14.06 -0.79
CA PRO A 45 0.58 -14.45 -1.14
C PRO A 45 0.65 -15.65 -2.09
N ASP A 46 -0.45 -16.40 -2.19
CA ASP A 46 -0.56 -17.58 -3.07
C ASP A 46 -1.19 -17.23 -4.43
N TYR A 47 -1.48 -15.94 -4.70
CA TYR A 47 -2.04 -15.52 -5.99
C TYR A 47 -1.06 -15.88 -7.12
N PRO A 48 -1.53 -16.58 -8.19
CA PRO A 48 -0.65 -17.01 -9.28
C PRO A 48 0.00 -15.80 -9.98
N LYS A 49 1.30 -15.91 -10.29
CA LYS A 49 2.07 -14.79 -10.86
C LYS A 49 1.63 -14.40 -12.27
N ASP A 50 1.17 -15.37 -13.04
CA ASP A 50 0.81 -15.19 -14.47
C ASP A 50 -0.70 -15.02 -14.68
N GLU A 51 -1.49 -14.93 -13.61
CA GLU A 51 -2.93 -14.76 -13.68
C GLU A 51 -3.34 -13.36 -13.29
N HIS A 52 -4.28 -12.81 -14.06
CA HIS A 52 -4.89 -11.51 -13.77
C HIS A 52 -6.39 -11.60 -14.01
N GLN A 53 -7.14 -10.95 -13.15
CA GLN A 53 -8.58 -10.78 -13.29
C GLN A 53 -8.97 -9.35 -12.84
N THR A 54 -10.18 -8.91 -13.16
CA THR A 54 -10.64 -7.61 -12.66
C THR A 54 -10.89 -7.68 -11.15
N ALA A 55 -10.80 -6.55 -10.45
CA ALA A 55 -11.09 -6.46 -9.03
C ALA A 55 -12.51 -6.93 -8.71
N VAL A 56 -13.49 -6.62 -9.57
CA VAL A 56 -14.90 -7.07 -9.42
C VAL A 56 -15.01 -8.59 -9.55
N ALA A 57 -14.34 -9.20 -10.55
CA ALA A 57 -14.34 -10.66 -10.71
C ALA A 57 -13.69 -11.36 -9.52
N MET A 58 -12.57 -10.83 -9.03
CA MET A 58 -11.90 -11.34 -7.82
C MET A 58 -12.81 -11.27 -6.60
N LEU A 59 -13.47 -10.13 -6.35
CA LEU A 59 -14.40 -9.98 -5.23
C LEU A 59 -15.58 -10.96 -5.32
N SER A 60 -16.16 -11.11 -6.52
CA SER A 60 -17.25 -12.05 -6.76
C SER A 60 -16.84 -13.49 -6.44
N SER A 61 -15.68 -13.92 -6.94
CA SER A 61 -15.13 -15.27 -6.71
C SER A 61 -14.75 -15.50 -5.24
N LYS A 62 -13.98 -14.59 -4.65
CA LYS A 62 -13.43 -14.73 -3.29
C LYS A 62 -14.50 -14.78 -2.21
N TYR A 63 -15.57 -14.00 -2.37
CA TYR A 63 -16.66 -13.93 -1.39
C TYR A 63 -17.91 -14.71 -1.78
N GLY A 64 -17.93 -15.36 -2.94
CA GLY A 64 -19.09 -16.12 -3.43
C GLY A 64 -20.34 -15.24 -3.63
N ILE A 65 -20.16 -13.97 -4.02
CA ILE A 65 -21.25 -13.01 -4.21
C ILE A 65 -21.51 -12.75 -5.70
N PRO A 66 -22.76 -12.39 -6.09
CA PRO A 66 -23.05 -11.98 -7.46
C PRO A 66 -22.18 -10.81 -7.91
N GLU A 67 -21.79 -10.79 -9.18
CA GLU A 67 -20.98 -9.72 -9.77
C GLU A 67 -21.58 -8.32 -9.55
N ALA A 68 -22.90 -8.19 -9.67
CA ALA A 68 -23.59 -6.93 -9.39
C ALA A 68 -23.39 -6.44 -7.93
N GLN A 69 -23.30 -7.37 -6.99
CA GLN A 69 -23.01 -7.03 -5.59
C GLN A 69 -21.53 -6.65 -5.39
N ALA A 70 -20.62 -7.35 -6.06
CA ALA A 70 -19.20 -7.02 -6.06
C ALA A 70 -18.97 -5.62 -6.66
N LEU A 71 -19.61 -5.32 -7.79
CA LEU A 71 -19.57 -3.99 -8.44
C LEU A 71 -20.12 -2.90 -7.51
N ALA A 72 -21.24 -3.13 -6.84
CA ALA A 72 -21.81 -2.17 -5.89
C ALA A 72 -20.90 -1.95 -4.67
N ALA A 73 -20.18 -2.98 -4.21
CA ALA A 73 -19.20 -2.86 -3.15
C ALA A 73 -17.98 -2.02 -3.59
N ASP A 74 -17.46 -2.29 -4.78
CA ASP A 74 -16.35 -1.56 -5.37
C ASP A 74 -16.71 -0.08 -5.62
N ALA A 75 -17.89 0.20 -6.15
CA ALA A 75 -18.39 1.57 -6.36
C ALA A 75 -18.51 2.38 -5.05
N ARG A 76 -18.83 1.73 -3.92
CA ARG A 76 -18.83 2.41 -2.61
C ARG A 76 -17.42 2.83 -2.19
N VAL A 77 -16.43 1.97 -2.43
CA VAL A 77 -15.04 2.30 -2.14
C VAL A 77 -14.54 3.40 -3.08
N ALA A 78 -14.90 3.34 -4.36
CA ALA A 78 -14.63 4.42 -5.33
C ALA A 78 -15.19 5.76 -4.86
N GLY A 79 -16.44 5.78 -4.34
CA GLY A 79 -17.04 6.98 -3.75
C GLY A 79 -16.26 7.56 -2.56
N LEU A 80 -15.71 6.68 -1.71
CA LEU A 80 -14.87 7.11 -0.58
C LEU A 80 -13.51 7.66 -1.05
N ALA A 81 -12.91 7.05 -2.07
CA ALA A 81 -11.68 7.53 -2.70
C ALA A 81 -11.91 8.92 -3.32
N ALA A 82 -12.97 9.07 -4.12
CA ALA A 82 -13.34 10.34 -4.76
C ALA A 82 -13.61 11.46 -3.73
N ALA A 83 -14.26 11.15 -2.60
CA ALA A 83 -14.48 12.11 -1.51
C ALA A 83 -13.15 12.59 -0.89
N GLY A 84 -12.09 11.79 -0.98
CA GLY A 84 -10.72 12.16 -0.59
C GLY A 84 -9.89 12.78 -1.73
N GLY A 85 -10.50 13.09 -2.89
CA GLY A 85 -9.79 13.63 -4.05
C GLY A 85 -8.93 12.61 -4.82
N LEU A 86 -9.14 11.31 -4.58
CA LEU A 86 -8.36 10.22 -5.17
C LEU A 86 -9.07 9.68 -6.43
N GLY A 87 -8.29 9.46 -7.49
CA GLY A 87 -8.75 8.71 -8.66
C GLY A 87 -9.01 7.25 -8.34
N PHE A 88 -10.03 6.65 -8.97
CA PHE A 88 -10.34 5.25 -8.74
C PHE A 88 -11.03 4.63 -9.94
N ASP A 89 -10.40 3.67 -10.57
CA ASP A 89 -10.91 2.93 -11.73
C ASP A 89 -11.30 1.51 -11.30
N SER A 90 -12.54 1.12 -11.60
CA SER A 90 -13.08 -0.20 -11.24
C SER A 90 -12.59 -1.33 -12.15
N ASP A 91 -12.08 -1.01 -13.34
CA ASP A 91 -11.55 -2.00 -14.30
C ASP A 91 -10.12 -2.43 -13.99
N ARG A 92 -9.57 -1.96 -12.84
CA ARG A 92 -8.21 -2.30 -12.42
C ARG A 92 -8.02 -3.80 -12.30
N PRO A 93 -6.88 -4.33 -12.79
CA PRO A 93 -6.54 -5.74 -12.66
C PRO A 93 -6.13 -6.09 -11.21
N VAL A 94 -6.24 -7.35 -10.84
CA VAL A 94 -5.65 -7.91 -9.62
C VAL A 94 -4.63 -8.97 -10.02
N GLY A 95 -3.51 -9.02 -9.32
CA GLY A 95 -2.42 -9.95 -9.58
C GLY A 95 -1.56 -10.15 -8.33
N ASN A 96 -0.50 -10.95 -8.48
CA ASN A 96 0.47 -11.18 -7.42
C ASN A 96 1.29 -9.92 -7.14
N THR A 97 1.41 -9.52 -5.87
CA THR A 97 2.03 -8.26 -5.45
C THR A 97 3.47 -8.42 -4.97
N PHE A 98 3.99 -9.65 -4.89
CA PHE A 98 5.30 -9.93 -4.32
C PHE A 98 6.44 -9.14 -4.96
N ASP A 99 6.52 -9.14 -6.30
CA ASP A 99 7.61 -8.46 -6.99
C ASP A 99 7.52 -6.93 -6.85
N ILE A 100 6.30 -6.38 -6.77
CA ILE A 100 6.10 -4.94 -6.49
C ILE A 100 6.60 -4.60 -5.08
N HIS A 101 6.32 -5.43 -4.07
CA HIS A 101 6.84 -5.24 -2.72
C HIS A 101 8.36 -5.25 -2.68
N ARG A 102 9.02 -6.11 -3.47
CA ARG A 102 10.49 -6.14 -3.61
C ARG A 102 11.03 -4.83 -4.18
N VAL A 103 10.36 -4.29 -5.21
CA VAL A 103 10.71 -2.98 -5.80
C VAL A 103 10.48 -1.84 -4.80
N ILE A 104 9.45 -1.92 -3.95
CA ILE A 104 9.19 -0.95 -2.87
C ILE A 104 10.33 -0.97 -1.82
N HIS A 105 10.91 -2.13 -1.51
CA HIS A 105 12.11 -2.22 -0.66
C HIS A 105 13.35 -1.58 -1.32
N LEU A 106 13.53 -1.74 -2.63
CA LEU A 106 14.56 -0.99 -3.37
C LEU A 106 14.32 0.51 -3.25
N GLY A 107 13.07 0.97 -3.40
CA GLY A 107 12.69 2.38 -3.23
C GLY A 107 13.05 2.90 -1.83
N ARG A 108 12.87 2.09 -0.79
CA ARG A 108 13.29 2.43 0.57
C ARG A 108 14.79 2.58 0.69
N GLU A 109 15.57 1.64 0.14
CA GLU A 109 17.03 1.71 0.14
C GLU A 109 17.55 2.97 -0.57
N LYS A 110 16.88 3.37 -1.64
CA LYS A 110 17.24 4.55 -2.44
C LYS A 110 16.63 5.86 -1.93
N GLY A 111 15.84 5.82 -0.85
CA GLY A 111 15.23 7.00 -0.23
C GLY A 111 14.04 7.60 -1.00
N VAL A 112 13.41 6.82 -1.88
CA VAL A 112 12.26 7.22 -2.72
C VAL A 112 11.02 6.32 -2.51
N GLN A 113 10.91 5.68 -1.33
CA GLN A 113 9.83 4.72 -1.07
C GLN A 113 8.44 5.36 -1.18
N LEU A 114 8.28 6.55 -0.61
CA LEU A 114 6.99 7.24 -0.57
C LEU A 114 6.55 7.71 -1.95
N GLU A 115 7.48 8.25 -2.74
CA GLU A 115 7.26 8.65 -4.13
C GLU A 115 6.87 7.45 -4.98
N LEU A 116 7.56 6.33 -4.80
CA LEU A 116 7.27 5.10 -5.52
C LEU A 116 5.87 4.56 -5.20
N ILE A 117 5.51 4.46 -3.92
CA ILE A 117 4.18 3.99 -3.51
C ILE A 117 3.10 4.92 -4.05
N THR A 118 3.34 6.23 -4.03
CA THR A 118 2.40 7.20 -4.59
C THR A 118 2.22 7.00 -6.08
N ALA A 119 3.31 6.81 -6.84
CA ALA A 119 3.28 6.55 -8.27
C ALA A 119 2.59 5.21 -8.62
N VAL A 120 2.88 4.14 -7.85
CA VAL A 120 2.24 2.83 -8.02
C VAL A 120 0.74 2.92 -7.74
N ASN A 121 0.34 3.58 -6.66
CA ASN A 121 -1.05 3.77 -6.31
C ASN A 121 -1.81 4.57 -7.38
N ASP A 122 -1.24 5.64 -7.90
CA ASP A 122 -1.82 6.44 -8.97
C ASP A 122 -1.97 5.62 -10.25
N ALA A 123 -0.91 4.96 -10.69
CA ALA A 123 -0.94 4.09 -11.87
C ALA A 123 -1.99 2.99 -11.75
N TYR A 124 -2.11 2.36 -10.58
CA TYR A 124 -3.00 1.23 -10.35
C TYR A 124 -4.44 1.69 -10.13
N PHE A 125 -4.68 2.57 -9.13
CA PHE A 125 -6.05 2.94 -8.75
C PHE A 125 -6.68 3.97 -9.67
N ALA A 126 -5.94 5.01 -10.07
CA ALA A 126 -6.51 6.08 -10.88
C ALA A 126 -6.54 5.75 -12.39
N HIS A 127 -5.65 4.88 -12.86
CA HIS A 127 -5.44 4.62 -14.28
C HIS A 127 -5.52 3.14 -14.69
N ALA A 128 -5.91 2.25 -13.78
CA ALA A 128 -6.04 0.80 -14.00
C ALA A 128 -4.84 0.14 -14.72
N ARG A 129 -3.63 0.70 -14.54
CA ARG A 129 -2.44 0.15 -15.20
C ARG A 129 -2.10 -1.23 -14.64
N GLN A 130 -1.60 -2.10 -15.51
CA GLN A 130 -1.18 -3.46 -15.17
C GLN A 130 0.18 -3.42 -14.45
N VAL A 131 0.21 -2.92 -13.19
CA VAL A 131 1.46 -2.74 -12.42
C VAL A 131 2.17 -4.06 -12.08
N PHE A 132 1.53 -5.20 -12.30
CA PHE A 132 2.12 -6.54 -12.17
C PHE A 132 2.99 -6.91 -13.37
N ASP A 133 2.82 -6.22 -14.51
CA ASP A 133 3.68 -6.36 -15.67
C ASP A 133 5.05 -5.71 -15.38
N ARG A 134 6.12 -6.44 -15.71
CA ARG A 134 7.50 -6.07 -15.40
C ARG A 134 7.93 -4.76 -16.07
N ASP A 135 7.47 -4.52 -17.29
CA ASP A 135 7.81 -3.29 -18.00
C ASP A 135 7.02 -2.11 -17.43
N VAL A 136 5.74 -2.31 -17.06
CA VAL A 136 4.91 -1.28 -16.44
C VAL A 136 5.45 -0.87 -15.07
N ILE A 137 5.79 -1.83 -14.19
CA ILE A 137 6.35 -1.49 -12.87
C ILE A 137 7.72 -0.84 -13.00
N THR A 138 8.53 -1.25 -13.98
CA THR A 138 9.84 -0.63 -14.24
C THR A 138 9.68 0.83 -14.69
N GLU A 139 8.72 1.13 -15.59
CA GLU A 139 8.42 2.49 -16.01
C GLU A 139 7.93 3.36 -14.85
N VAL A 140 6.97 2.86 -14.05
CA VAL A 140 6.42 3.57 -12.89
C VAL A 140 7.53 3.85 -11.86
N ALA A 141 8.37 2.87 -11.58
CA ALA A 141 9.47 3.01 -10.64
C ALA A 141 10.54 4.01 -11.13
N ALA A 142 10.82 4.02 -12.42
CA ALA A 142 11.72 5.01 -13.03
C ALA A 142 11.15 6.44 -12.90
N GLY A 143 9.84 6.60 -13.11
CA GLY A 143 9.14 7.87 -12.90
C GLY A 143 9.21 8.37 -11.46
N ALA A 144 9.34 7.46 -10.49
CA ALA A 144 9.53 7.77 -9.07
C ALA A 144 11.02 7.98 -8.66
N GLY A 145 11.95 7.92 -9.62
CA GLY A 145 13.37 8.21 -9.40
C GLY A 145 14.28 7.00 -9.21
N LEU A 146 13.77 5.76 -9.43
CA LEU A 146 14.62 4.57 -9.42
C LEU A 146 15.33 4.38 -10.77
N ASP A 147 16.54 3.83 -10.69
CA ASP A 147 17.27 3.42 -11.89
C ASP A 147 16.63 2.17 -12.52
N VAL A 148 16.41 2.22 -13.84
CA VAL A 148 15.77 1.15 -14.61
C VAL A 148 16.54 -0.17 -14.49
N SER A 149 17.88 -0.12 -14.52
CA SER A 149 18.71 -1.34 -14.43
C SER A 149 18.59 -1.96 -13.04
N ALA A 150 18.56 -1.15 -11.98
CA ALA A 150 18.39 -1.64 -10.62
C ALA A 150 17.01 -2.28 -10.40
N VAL A 151 15.95 -1.70 -10.95
CA VAL A 151 14.60 -2.30 -10.90
C VAL A 151 14.57 -3.64 -11.63
N ARG A 152 15.14 -3.71 -12.84
CA ARG A 152 15.20 -4.96 -13.60
C ARG A 152 16.02 -6.03 -12.89
N GLU A 153 17.15 -5.68 -12.27
CA GLU A 153 17.95 -6.61 -11.47
C GLU A 153 17.15 -7.20 -10.30
N VAL A 154 16.35 -6.39 -9.60
CA VAL A 154 15.43 -6.90 -8.57
C VAL A 154 14.43 -7.88 -9.16
N LEU A 155 13.82 -7.53 -10.29
CA LEU A 155 12.80 -8.38 -10.93
C LEU A 155 13.38 -9.67 -11.55
N ASP A 156 14.63 -9.67 -11.99
CA ASP A 156 15.31 -10.84 -12.57
C ASP A 156 15.85 -11.81 -11.52
N GLY A 157 16.17 -11.30 -10.33
CA GLY A 157 16.73 -12.07 -9.23
C GLY A 157 15.73 -12.29 -8.08
N ASP A 158 16.28 -12.46 -6.88
CA ASP A 158 15.55 -12.64 -5.62
C ASP A 158 15.83 -11.56 -4.58
N ALA A 159 16.49 -10.46 -4.99
CA ALA A 159 16.77 -9.33 -4.11
C ALA A 159 15.50 -8.85 -3.39
N TYR A 160 15.62 -8.55 -2.10
CA TYR A 160 14.55 -8.16 -1.18
C TYR A 160 13.44 -9.20 -0.92
N ALA A 161 13.54 -10.44 -1.43
CA ALA A 161 12.55 -11.49 -1.13
C ALA A 161 12.45 -11.74 0.39
N ASP A 162 13.60 -11.90 1.05
CA ASP A 162 13.65 -12.10 2.50
C ASP A 162 13.13 -10.87 3.28
N ALA A 163 13.33 -9.66 2.76
CA ALA A 163 12.83 -8.45 3.39
C ALA A 163 11.29 -8.39 3.38
N VAL A 164 10.65 -8.77 2.27
CA VAL A 164 9.19 -8.90 2.18
C VAL A 164 8.70 -9.92 3.21
N ARG A 165 9.29 -11.12 3.25
CA ARG A 165 8.89 -12.19 4.20
C ARG A 165 9.12 -11.79 5.66
N GLN A 166 10.15 -10.99 5.93
CA GLN A 166 10.42 -10.48 7.28
C GLN A 166 9.34 -9.47 7.72
N ASP A 167 8.92 -8.55 6.86
CA ASP A 167 7.83 -7.63 7.15
C ASP A 167 6.52 -8.36 7.47
N GLU A 168 6.20 -9.42 6.73
CA GLU A 168 5.01 -10.24 6.97
C GLU A 168 5.12 -11.06 8.26
N LEU A 169 6.32 -11.56 8.58
CA LEU A 169 6.56 -12.25 9.85
C LEU A 169 6.35 -11.30 11.01
N GLU A 170 6.90 -10.08 10.91
CA GLU A 170 6.73 -9.04 11.94
C GLU A 170 5.24 -8.67 12.10
N ALA A 171 4.48 -8.53 11.00
CA ALA A 171 3.04 -8.33 11.04
C ALA A 171 2.33 -9.42 11.86
N ARG A 172 2.64 -10.69 11.58
CA ARG A 172 2.07 -11.81 12.32
C ARG A 172 2.43 -11.79 13.81
N GLN A 173 3.67 -11.44 14.15
CA GLN A 173 4.12 -11.34 15.56
C GLN A 173 3.41 -10.21 16.32
N LEU A 174 3.08 -9.12 15.62
CA LEU A 174 2.31 -7.99 16.16
C LEU A 174 0.79 -8.24 16.17
N GLY A 175 0.32 -9.39 15.67
CA GLY A 175 -1.10 -9.72 15.58
C GLY A 175 -1.84 -8.95 14.47
N ILE A 176 -1.12 -8.41 13.49
CA ILE A 176 -1.69 -7.71 12.33
C ILE A 176 -2.24 -8.78 11.39
N SER A 177 -3.56 -8.81 11.22
CA SER A 177 -4.28 -9.76 10.36
C SER A 177 -4.93 -9.13 9.14
N GLY A 178 -4.71 -7.84 8.91
CA GLY A 178 -5.27 -7.09 7.77
C GLY A 178 -4.69 -5.70 7.67
N VAL A 179 -4.79 -5.12 6.49
CA VAL A 179 -4.17 -3.85 6.13
C VAL A 179 -5.20 -2.83 5.60
N PRO A 180 -4.92 -1.52 5.68
CA PRO A 180 -3.71 -0.93 6.24
C PRO A 180 -3.65 -1.06 7.77
N PHE A 181 -2.42 -1.16 8.29
CA PHE A 181 -2.19 -1.09 9.73
C PHE A 181 -1.01 -0.17 10.02
N PHE A 182 -1.21 0.79 10.90
CA PHE A 182 -0.24 1.83 11.24
C PHE A 182 0.29 1.59 12.65
N VAL A 183 1.61 1.61 12.82
CA VAL A 183 2.26 1.44 14.12
C VAL A 183 3.17 2.64 14.39
N PHE A 184 2.88 3.34 15.47
CA PHE A 184 3.58 4.56 15.88
C PHE A 184 4.59 4.23 16.99
N ASP A 185 5.89 4.44 16.73
CA ASP A 185 7.01 4.15 17.63
C ASP A 185 6.91 2.78 18.34
N MET A 186 6.38 1.76 17.65
CA MET A 186 6.14 0.40 18.17
C MET A 186 5.31 0.34 19.46
N THR A 187 4.54 1.39 19.78
CA THR A 187 3.78 1.52 21.05
C THR A 187 2.28 1.72 20.88
N LEU A 188 1.84 2.19 19.72
CA LEU A 188 0.44 2.47 19.43
C LEU A 188 0.09 1.99 18.03
N GLY A 189 -0.97 1.18 17.91
CA GLY A 189 -1.48 0.67 16.64
C GLY A 189 -2.80 1.32 16.23
N VAL A 190 -2.97 1.59 14.94
CA VAL A 190 -4.23 2.02 14.33
C VAL A 190 -4.54 1.10 13.15
N SER A 191 -5.67 0.40 13.23
CA SER A 191 -6.12 -0.54 12.20
C SER A 191 -7.07 0.12 11.22
N GLY A 192 -6.87 -0.12 9.94
CA GLY A 192 -7.75 0.29 8.85
C GLY A 192 -7.59 1.75 8.42
N ALA A 193 -8.34 2.11 7.38
CA ALA A 193 -8.38 3.46 6.82
C ALA A 193 -9.27 4.37 7.70
N GLN A 194 -8.82 4.68 8.90
CA GLN A 194 -9.53 5.54 9.84
C GLN A 194 -9.66 6.98 9.30
N PRO A 195 -10.59 7.79 9.82
CA PRO A 195 -10.63 9.22 9.54
C PRO A 195 -9.33 9.94 9.94
N ALA A 196 -9.01 11.07 9.28
CA ALA A 196 -7.79 11.84 9.53
C ALA A 196 -7.65 12.26 11.00
N GLU A 197 -8.75 12.57 11.67
CA GLU A 197 -8.79 12.95 13.08
C GLU A 197 -8.27 11.84 14.01
N THR A 198 -8.49 10.57 13.64
CA THR A 198 -7.97 9.42 14.38
C THR A 198 -6.44 9.37 14.26
N PHE A 199 -5.92 9.59 13.06
CA PHE A 199 -4.46 9.67 12.83
C PHE A 199 -3.83 10.87 13.54
N THR A 200 -4.48 12.03 13.52
CA THR A 200 -4.05 13.22 14.28
C THR A 200 -3.95 12.89 15.77
N SER A 201 -4.96 12.22 16.31
CA SER A 201 -4.96 11.77 17.72
C SER A 201 -3.80 10.82 18.01
N ALA A 202 -3.56 9.84 17.10
CA ALA A 202 -2.49 8.85 17.25
C ALA A 202 -1.10 9.50 17.20
N LEU A 203 -0.87 10.42 16.25
CA LEU A 203 0.36 11.20 16.13
C LEU A 203 0.66 11.97 17.43
N ASN A 204 -0.34 12.69 17.96
CA ASN A 204 -0.19 13.46 19.20
C ASN A 204 0.07 12.54 20.42
N GLN A 205 -0.64 11.41 20.53
CA GLN A 205 -0.43 10.44 21.60
C GLN A 205 0.96 9.81 21.58
N ALA A 206 1.39 9.36 20.40
CA ALA A 206 2.70 8.75 20.24
C ALA A 206 3.80 9.78 20.53
N TRP A 207 3.64 11.01 20.07
CA TRP A 207 4.59 12.09 20.33
C TRP A 207 4.72 12.40 21.83
N ALA A 208 3.61 12.53 22.54
CA ALA A 208 3.60 12.81 23.98
C ALA A 208 4.26 11.72 24.85
N ARG A 209 4.37 10.49 24.33
CA ARG A 209 5.04 9.37 25.04
C ARG A 209 6.56 9.37 24.91
N ARG A 210 7.12 10.23 24.04
CA ARG A 210 8.57 10.32 23.79
C ARG A 210 9.29 11.21 24.81
N GLY A 211 8.60 12.05 25.53
CA GLY A 211 9.10 12.93 26.59
C GLY A 211 8.80 12.36 27.92
#